data_7f08f98802c3d7d9ae3287e293bfc9aa
#
_entry.id   7f08f98802c3d7d9ae3287e293bfc9aa
#
_cell.length_a   1.000
_cell.length_b   1.000
_cell.length_c   1.000
_cell.angle_alpha   90.00
_cell.angle_beta   90.00
_cell.angle_gamma   90.00
#
_symmetry.space_group_name_H-M   'P 1'
#
loop_
_entity.id
_entity.type
_entity.pdbx_description
1 polymer ?
#
loop_
_entity_poly.entity_id
_entity_poly.type
_entity_poly.pdbx_seq_one_letter_code
_entity_poly.pdbx_strand_id
1 'polypeptide(L)'
;KDVLVAALTNEQVNDICTRLATKNPDTEIVRFSSSSYEPEYEFPPNVLIIKNTKEIQQTCKIVVATVAKLSLVGSFRRFEVLYIDEAWQVSFGDTLPILRFANRLVMIGDPGQIEPVRSIDHTRWETSPYPPGYAAPTPYLLEEPLNHLTYKIELDTCQRLPHDSVKLVQYFYDFPFAAAAQPGERYLKSKSSEKEDGLDRAFASLDKVSTTILSIA
;
A
#
# COMPACT_ATOMS: atom_id res chain seq x y z
N LYS A 1 1.41 -20.86 8.92
CA LYS A 1 2.30 -20.25 7.91
C LYS A 1 2.90 -18.98 8.51
N ASP A 2 4.20 -18.80 8.31
CA ASP A 2 4.92 -17.65 8.82
C ASP A 2 4.89 -16.55 7.76
N VAL A 3 4.45 -15.36 8.14
CA VAL A 3 4.19 -14.24 7.26
C VAL A 3 5.04 -13.05 7.65
N LEU A 4 5.70 -12.45 6.68
CA LEU A 4 6.35 -11.15 6.79
C LEU A 4 5.54 -10.14 5.97
N VAL A 5 5.20 -9.01 6.55
CA VAL A 5 4.51 -7.90 5.87
C VAL A 5 5.40 -6.68 5.86
N ALA A 6 5.60 -6.10 4.71
CA ALA A 6 6.36 -4.87 4.52
C ALA A 6 5.47 -3.75 3.99
N ALA A 7 5.61 -2.56 4.51
CA ALA A 7 4.97 -1.35 4.00
C ALA A 7 5.96 -0.18 3.96
N LEU A 8 5.60 0.92 3.29
CA LEU A 8 6.51 2.02 3.06
C LEU A 8 6.71 2.87 4.33
N THR A 9 5.62 3.23 5.02
CA THR A 9 5.65 4.14 6.17
C THR A 9 5.32 3.46 7.50
N ASN A 10 5.67 4.14 8.61
CA ASN A 10 5.32 3.68 9.94
C ASN A 10 3.81 3.66 10.17
N GLU A 11 3.09 4.63 9.62
CA GLU A 11 1.62 4.74 9.72
C GLU A 11 0.94 3.55 9.05
N GLN A 12 1.39 3.16 7.84
CA GLN A 12 0.89 1.97 7.15
C GLN A 12 1.16 0.70 7.97
N VAL A 13 2.38 0.53 8.47
CA VAL A 13 2.74 -0.60 9.35
C VAL A 13 1.85 -0.65 10.59
N ASN A 14 1.61 0.49 11.21
CA ASN A 14 0.78 0.61 12.42
C ASN A 14 -0.68 0.23 12.14
N ASP A 15 -1.24 0.74 11.03
CA ASP A 15 -2.61 0.42 10.60
C ASP A 15 -2.76 -1.08 10.30
N ILE A 16 -1.80 -1.66 9.59
CA ILE A 16 -1.76 -3.11 9.30
C ILE A 16 -1.72 -3.91 10.60
N CYS A 17 -0.84 -3.57 11.54
CA CYS A 17 -0.76 -4.25 12.85
C CYS A 17 -2.09 -4.19 13.58
N THR A 18 -2.70 -3.00 13.67
CA THR A 18 -3.97 -2.79 14.36
C THR A 18 -5.11 -3.59 13.73
N ARG A 19 -5.23 -3.57 12.40
CA ARG A 19 -6.26 -4.31 11.68
C ARG A 19 -6.09 -5.82 11.80
N LEU A 20 -4.86 -6.31 11.68
CA LEU A 20 -4.57 -7.74 11.82
C LEU A 20 -4.86 -8.22 13.24
N ALA A 21 -4.45 -7.45 14.25
CA ALA A 21 -4.68 -7.77 15.65
C ALA A 21 -6.15 -7.79 16.02
N THR A 22 -6.91 -6.80 15.54
CA THR A 22 -8.36 -6.74 15.77
C THR A 22 -9.12 -7.91 15.14
N LYS A 23 -8.69 -8.32 13.93
CA LYS A 23 -9.32 -9.45 13.23
C LYS A 23 -8.88 -10.83 13.74
N ASN A 24 -7.74 -10.90 14.43
CA ASN A 24 -7.13 -12.13 14.91
C ASN A 24 -6.69 -11.97 16.37
N PRO A 25 -7.62 -11.83 17.32
CA PRO A 25 -7.30 -11.50 18.72
C PRO A 25 -6.41 -12.54 19.42
N ASP A 26 -6.48 -13.80 18.99
CA ASP A 26 -5.70 -14.90 19.55
C ASP A 26 -4.31 -15.08 18.89
N THR A 27 -3.96 -14.22 17.93
CA THR A 27 -2.69 -14.29 17.21
C THR A 27 -1.78 -13.15 17.64
N GLU A 28 -0.58 -13.50 18.09
CA GLU A 28 0.47 -12.53 18.36
C GLU A 28 1.00 -11.94 17.05
N ILE A 29 1.11 -10.62 17.01
CA ILE A 29 1.64 -9.86 15.88
C ILE A 29 2.84 -9.06 16.34
N VAL A 30 3.96 -9.23 15.68
CA VAL A 30 5.16 -8.45 15.96
C VAL A 30 5.21 -7.23 15.03
N ARG A 31 5.18 -6.05 15.61
CA ARG A 31 5.55 -4.80 14.96
C ARG A 31 7.06 -4.62 15.11
N PHE A 32 7.81 -4.97 14.07
CA PHE A 32 9.28 -4.85 14.08
C PHE A 32 9.71 -3.44 13.66
N SER A 33 10.43 -2.74 14.55
CA SER A 33 10.72 -1.31 14.39
C SER A 33 12.19 -0.96 14.58
N SER A 34 12.55 0.29 14.26
CA SER A 34 13.85 0.87 14.61
C SER A 34 13.96 1.08 16.12
N SER A 35 15.19 1.24 16.63
CA SER A 35 15.43 1.52 18.04
C SER A 35 14.84 2.86 18.49
N SER A 36 14.80 3.84 17.58
CA SER A 36 14.27 5.19 17.82
C SER A 36 12.75 5.30 17.67
N TYR A 37 12.08 4.23 17.25
CA TYR A 37 10.63 4.28 17.05
C TYR A 37 9.91 4.29 18.41
N GLU A 38 8.99 5.24 18.57
CA GLU A 38 8.04 5.33 19.68
C GLU A 38 6.62 5.43 19.08
N PRO A 39 5.67 4.59 19.54
CA PRO A 39 4.29 4.66 19.07
C PRO A 39 3.60 5.92 19.63
N GLU A 40 2.80 6.58 18.80
CA GLU A 40 2.00 7.74 19.19
C GLU A 40 0.65 7.35 19.82
N TYR A 41 0.31 6.06 19.80
CA TYR A 41 -0.94 5.51 20.34
C TYR A 41 -0.75 4.09 20.85
N GLU A 42 -1.72 3.61 21.62
CA GLU A 42 -1.72 2.25 22.13
C GLU A 42 -2.19 1.25 21.06
N PHE A 43 -1.41 0.20 20.89
CA PHE A 43 -1.80 -0.94 20.05
C PHE A 43 -2.73 -1.90 20.78
N PRO A 44 -3.50 -2.74 20.07
CA PRO A 44 -4.16 -3.90 20.65
C PRO A 44 -3.18 -4.77 21.45
N PRO A 45 -3.62 -5.44 22.54
CA PRO A 45 -2.73 -6.13 23.48
C PRO A 45 -1.94 -7.30 22.87
N ASN A 46 -2.38 -7.83 21.74
CA ASN A 46 -1.69 -8.89 20.99
C ASN A 46 -0.67 -8.35 19.95
N VAL A 47 -0.38 -7.05 19.94
CA VAL A 47 0.70 -6.46 19.15
C VAL A 47 1.91 -6.22 20.04
N LEU A 48 3.03 -6.85 19.70
CA LEU A 48 4.31 -6.67 20.38
C LEU A 48 5.23 -5.78 19.56
N ILE A 49 5.73 -4.69 20.17
CA ILE A 49 6.74 -3.83 19.54
C ILE A 49 8.12 -4.41 19.86
N ILE A 50 8.81 -4.88 18.83
CA ILE A 50 10.15 -5.46 18.95
C ILE A 50 11.13 -4.66 18.10
N LYS A 51 12.29 -4.35 18.66
CA LYS A 51 13.32 -3.52 18.02
C LYS A 51 14.53 -4.34 17.53
N ASN A 52 14.70 -5.58 18.02
CA ASN A 52 15.80 -6.46 17.68
C ASN A 52 15.30 -7.82 17.17
N THR A 53 15.84 -8.31 16.06
CA THR A 53 15.46 -9.61 15.47
C THR A 53 15.66 -10.79 16.42
N LYS A 54 16.62 -10.72 17.33
CA LYS A 54 16.90 -11.79 18.31
C LYS A 54 15.78 -11.97 19.35
N GLU A 55 14.96 -10.94 19.55
CA GLU A 55 13.83 -10.96 20.48
C GLU A 55 12.55 -11.55 19.83
N ILE A 56 12.52 -11.66 18.50
CA ILE A 56 11.38 -12.22 17.78
C ILE A 56 11.38 -13.74 17.95
N GLN A 57 10.40 -14.25 18.67
CA GLN A 57 10.27 -15.69 18.90
C GLN A 57 10.02 -16.46 17.61
N GLN A 58 10.55 -17.68 17.52
CA GLN A 58 10.35 -18.56 16.38
C GLN A 58 8.87 -18.97 16.20
N THR A 59 8.10 -18.93 17.27
CA THR A 59 6.65 -19.23 17.29
C THR A 59 5.79 -18.09 16.73
N CYS A 60 6.31 -16.87 16.69
CA CYS A 60 5.58 -15.74 16.13
C CYS A 60 5.29 -15.98 14.64
N LYS A 61 4.02 -15.88 14.26
CA LYS A 61 3.56 -16.18 12.89
C LYS A 61 3.53 -14.97 11.98
N ILE A 62 3.36 -13.78 12.52
CA ILE A 62 3.16 -12.55 11.76
C ILE A 62 4.15 -11.49 12.24
N VAL A 63 4.98 -11.02 11.33
CA VAL A 63 5.88 -9.88 11.56
C VAL A 63 5.57 -8.79 10.55
N VAL A 64 5.40 -7.56 11.03
CA VAL A 64 5.11 -6.39 10.19
C VAL A 64 6.19 -5.33 10.42
N ALA A 65 6.75 -4.78 9.35
CA ALA A 65 7.80 -3.79 9.43
C ALA A 65 7.80 -2.84 8.21
N THR A 66 8.53 -1.74 8.29
CA THR A 66 8.79 -0.94 7.09
C THR A 66 9.83 -1.62 6.18
N VAL A 67 9.72 -1.39 4.87
CA VAL A 67 10.73 -1.82 3.89
C VAL A 67 12.12 -1.34 4.30
N ALA A 68 12.24 -0.07 4.69
CA ALA A 68 13.50 0.53 5.16
C ALA A 68 14.08 -0.20 6.37
N LYS A 69 13.25 -0.55 7.38
CA LYS A 69 13.73 -1.32 8.54
C LYS A 69 14.25 -2.69 8.14
N LEU A 70 13.52 -3.41 7.28
CA LEU A 70 13.92 -4.74 6.81
C LEU A 70 15.19 -4.70 5.98
N SER A 71 15.39 -3.68 5.15
CA SER A 71 16.59 -3.53 4.32
C SER A 71 17.87 -3.41 5.13
N LEU A 72 17.79 -2.85 6.34
CA LEU A 72 18.92 -2.69 7.26
C LEU A 72 19.22 -3.94 8.09
N VAL A 73 18.41 -4.98 8.01
CA VAL A 73 18.60 -6.22 8.80
C VAL A 73 19.64 -7.11 8.12
N GLY A 74 20.74 -7.38 8.79
CA GLY A 74 21.79 -8.27 8.27
C GLY A 74 21.38 -9.74 8.22
N SER A 75 20.67 -10.22 9.27
CA SER A 75 20.22 -11.60 9.40
C SER A 75 18.82 -11.66 10.03
N PHE A 76 17.96 -12.42 9.39
CA PHE A 76 16.60 -12.69 9.86
C PHE A 76 16.20 -14.12 9.46
N ARG A 77 15.26 -14.70 10.19
CA ARG A 77 14.72 -16.00 9.78
C ARG A 77 13.98 -15.88 8.45
N ARG A 78 13.79 -17.01 7.80
CA ARG A 78 13.02 -17.07 6.56
C ARG A 78 11.53 -17.29 6.86
N PHE A 79 10.69 -16.55 6.17
CA PHE A 79 9.23 -16.64 6.22
C PHE A 79 8.71 -17.44 5.02
N GLU A 80 7.51 -17.95 5.11
CA GLU A 80 6.88 -18.61 3.98
C GLU A 80 6.50 -17.61 2.89
N VAL A 81 5.98 -16.45 3.29
CA VAL A 81 5.51 -15.39 2.38
C VAL A 81 5.93 -14.03 2.88
N LEU A 82 6.40 -13.19 1.97
CA LEU A 82 6.54 -11.74 2.14
C LEU A 82 5.41 -11.05 1.37
N TYR A 83 4.60 -10.27 2.08
CA TYR A 83 3.65 -9.33 1.50
C TYR A 83 4.28 -7.94 1.47
N ILE A 84 4.18 -7.25 0.34
CA ILE A 84 4.55 -5.83 0.22
C ILE A 84 3.28 -5.05 -0.09
N ASP A 85 2.87 -4.21 0.85
CA ASP A 85 1.72 -3.32 0.70
C ASP A 85 2.13 -2.03 -0.01
N GLU A 86 1.22 -1.46 -0.80
CA GLU A 86 1.47 -0.31 -1.67
C GLU A 86 2.73 -0.48 -2.55
N ALA A 87 2.90 -1.68 -3.11
CA ALA A 87 4.12 -2.09 -3.80
C ALA A 87 4.47 -1.22 -5.02
N TRP A 88 3.50 -0.54 -5.63
CA TRP A 88 3.73 0.40 -6.73
C TRP A 88 4.40 1.69 -6.28
N GLN A 89 4.34 2.02 -4.98
CA GLN A 89 5.04 3.16 -4.39
C GLN A 89 6.44 2.79 -3.85
N VAL A 90 6.78 1.50 -3.79
CA VAL A 90 8.09 0.99 -3.35
C VAL A 90 8.99 0.81 -4.56
N SER A 91 10.25 1.25 -4.49
CA SER A 91 11.19 1.04 -5.58
C SER A 91 11.64 -0.43 -5.66
N PHE A 92 11.93 -0.91 -6.87
CA PHE A 92 12.48 -2.24 -7.07
C PHE A 92 13.78 -2.44 -6.29
N GLY A 93 14.65 -1.41 -6.29
CA GLY A 93 15.91 -1.43 -5.56
C GLY A 93 15.73 -1.64 -4.05
N ASP A 94 14.72 -1.00 -3.45
CA ASP A 94 14.42 -1.13 -2.03
C ASP A 94 13.88 -2.51 -1.65
N THR A 95 13.29 -3.23 -2.61
CA THR A 95 12.77 -4.58 -2.35
C THR A 95 13.85 -5.65 -2.37
N LEU A 96 14.92 -5.50 -3.17
CA LEU A 96 15.95 -6.52 -3.34
C LEU A 96 16.55 -7.04 -2.01
N PRO A 97 16.92 -6.19 -1.05
CA PRO A 97 17.48 -6.64 0.22
C PRO A 97 16.53 -7.51 1.05
N ILE A 98 15.22 -7.33 0.90
CA ILE A 98 14.21 -7.99 1.73
C ILE A 98 13.69 -9.31 1.13
N LEU A 99 13.86 -9.53 -0.18
CA LEU A 99 13.41 -10.76 -0.85
C LEU A 99 14.01 -12.02 -0.23
N ARG A 100 15.24 -11.95 0.29
CA ARG A 100 15.93 -13.07 0.94
C ARG A 100 15.22 -13.61 2.17
N PHE A 101 14.29 -12.85 2.75
CA PHE A 101 13.59 -13.22 3.97
C PHE A 101 12.34 -14.07 3.74
N ALA A 102 11.98 -14.38 2.51
CA ALA A 102 10.82 -15.22 2.23
C ALA A 102 11.05 -16.19 1.06
N ASN A 103 10.16 -17.18 0.97
CA ASN A 103 10.16 -18.15 -0.13
C ASN A 103 9.22 -17.72 -1.26
N ARG A 104 8.19 -16.94 -0.94
CA ARG A 104 7.21 -16.40 -1.89
C ARG A 104 7.04 -14.92 -1.65
N LEU A 105 6.70 -14.22 -2.72
CA LEU A 105 6.45 -12.78 -2.73
C LEU A 105 5.02 -12.53 -3.17
N VAL A 106 4.33 -11.64 -2.46
CA VAL A 106 3.01 -11.11 -2.84
C VAL A 106 3.11 -9.60 -2.80
N MET A 107 2.90 -8.96 -3.91
CA MET A 107 2.86 -7.50 -4.05
C MET A 107 1.42 -7.05 -4.20
N ILE A 108 1.00 -6.11 -3.37
CA ILE A 108 -0.34 -5.53 -3.36
C ILE A 108 -0.17 -4.04 -3.60
N GLY A 109 -0.94 -3.47 -4.49
CA GLY A 109 -0.86 -2.04 -4.77
C GLY A 109 -1.67 -1.65 -6.00
N ASP A 110 -1.62 -0.39 -6.31
CA ASP A 110 -2.42 0.25 -7.33
C ASP A 110 -1.51 0.85 -8.42
N PRO A 111 -1.53 0.33 -9.66
CA PRO A 111 -0.67 0.81 -10.76
C PRO A 111 -1.01 2.23 -11.21
N GLY A 112 -2.21 2.74 -10.92
CA GLY A 112 -2.64 4.10 -11.26
C GLY A 112 -2.22 5.16 -10.24
N GLN A 113 -1.55 4.77 -9.16
CA GLN A 113 -1.03 5.69 -8.15
C GLN A 113 0.37 6.24 -8.51
N ILE A 114 0.86 7.15 -7.66
CA ILE A 114 2.16 7.79 -7.85
C ILE A 114 3.28 6.75 -7.77
N GLU A 115 4.16 6.77 -8.77
CA GLU A 115 5.37 5.95 -8.78
C GLU A 115 6.32 6.28 -7.62
N PRO A 116 7.29 5.38 -7.33
CA PRO A 116 8.30 5.63 -6.31
C PRO A 116 9.05 6.95 -6.53
N VAL A 117 9.27 7.69 -5.45
CA VAL A 117 10.09 8.91 -5.51
C VAL A 117 11.54 8.53 -5.83
N ARG A 118 12.02 8.97 -6.97
CA ARG A 118 13.39 8.73 -7.43
C ARG A 118 14.31 9.78 -6.86
N SER A 119 15.19 9.40 -5.96
CA SER A 119 16.17 10.29 -5.33
C SER A 119 17.56 10.19 -5.96
N ILE A 120 17.77 9.31 -6.95
CA ILE A 120 19.06 9.01 -7.57
C ILE A 120 18.99 9.31 -9.08
N ASP A 121 20.11 9.70 -9.68
CA ASP A 121 20.21 9.78 -11.14
C ASP A 121 20.08 8.39 -11.76
N HIS A 122 19.08 8.24 -12.63
CA HIS A 122 18.72 6.97 -13.27
C HIS A 122 19.29 6.79 -14.67
N THR A 123 19.96 7.80 -15.25
CA THR A 123 20.47 7.76 -16.63
C THR A 123 21.34 6.55 -16.90
N ARG A 124 22.17 6.14 -15.95
CA ARG A 124 23.01 4.94 -16.06
C ARG A 124 22.25 3.61 -16.11
N TRP A 125 20.95 3.62 -15.79
CA TRP A 125 20.09 2.43 -15.71
C TRP A 125 19.03 2.37 -16.80
N GLU A 126 18.95 3.38 -17.69
CA GLU A 126 17.93 3.47 -18.74
C GLU A 126 17.88 2.27 -19.69
N THR A 127 19.03 1.61 -19.89
CA THR A 127 19.15 0.41 -20.73
C THR A 127 19.05 -0.90 -19.94
N SER A 128 18.90 -0.84 -18.62
CA SER A 128 18.76 -2.03 -17.79
C SER A 128 17.33 -2.53 -17.80
N PRO A 129 17.07 -3.85 -17.94
CA PRO A 129 15.75 -4.44 -17.77
C PRO A 129 15.29 -4.38 -16.30
N TYR A 130 16.20 -4.07 -15.37
CA TYR A 130 15.94 -4.01 -13.93
C TYR A 130 16.36 -2.67 -13.31
N PRO A 131 15.79 -1.54 -13.76
CA PRO A 131 16.16 -0.24 -13.19
C PRO A 131 15.73 -0.18 -11.71
N PRO A 132 16.63 0.16 -10.80
CA PRO A 132 16.35 0.13 -9.37
C PRO A 132 15.26 1.12 -8.93
N GLY A 133 15.03 2.19 -9.71
CA GLY A 133 14.01 3.19 -9.44
C GLY A 133 12.63 2.89 -9.98
N TYR A 134 12.42 1.77 -10.66
CA TYR A 134 11.08 1.37 -11.10
C TYR A 134 10.24 0.92 -9.89
N ALA A 135 8.93 0.98 -10.06
CA ALA A 135 8.02 0.39 -9.08
C ALA A 135 8.32 -1.12 -8.92
N ALA A 136 8.27 -1.60 -7.70
CA ALA A 136 8.66 -2.97 -7.36
C ALA A 136 8.01 -4.06 -8.24
N PRO A 137 6.71 -3.98 -8.63
CA PRO A 137 6.10 -4.99 -9.48
C PRO A 137 6.56 -4.95 -10.94
N THR A 138 7.06 -3.81 -11.44
CA THR A 138 7.34 -3.60 -12.86
C THR A 138 8.24 -4.67 -13.49
N PRO A 139 9.43 -5.00 -12.95
CA PRO A 139 10.26 -6.02 -13.56
C PRO A 139 9.63 -7.43 -13.56
N TYR A 140 8.79 -7.73 -12.56
CA TYR A 140 8.09 -9.01 -12.49
C TYR A 140 6.97 -9.15 -13.51
N LEU A 141 6.45 -8.05 -13.99
CA LEU A 141 5.38 -8.05 -14.99
C LEU A 141 5.90 -7.98 -16.43
N LEU A 142 7.05 -7.32 -16.64
CA LEU A 142 7.54 -6.99 -17.98
C LEU A 142 8.76 -7.80 -18.41
N GLU A 143 9.63 -8.23 -17.46
CA GLU A 143 10.95 -8.76 -17.81
C GLU A 143 11.05 -10.27 -17.62
N GLU A 144 11.70 -10.94 -18.58
CA GLU A 144 12.04 -12.35 -18.45
C GLU A 144 13.30 -12.54 -17.57
N PRO A 145 13.38 -13.63 -16.80
CA PRO A 145 12.39 -14.71 -16.66
C PRO A 145 11.34 -14.47 -15.57
N LEU A 146 11.30 -13.27 -14.94
CA LEU A 146 10.46 -12.99 -13.78
C LEU A 146 8.98 -13.04 -14.11
N ASN A 147 8.57 -12.59 -15.28
CA ASN A 147 7.17 -12.62 -15.73
C ASN A 147 6.60 -14.05 -15.79
N HIS A 148 7.37 -15.05 -16.17
CA HIS A 148 6.94 -16.46 -16.18
C HIS A 148 6.71 -17.04 -14.79
N LEU A 149 7.31 -16.44 -13.75
CA LEU A 149 7.18 -16.85 -12.36
C LEU A 149 6.08 -16.07 -11.63
N THR A 150 5.46 -15.10 -12.32
CA THR A 150 4.52 -14.16 -11.74
C THR A 150 3.09 -14.48 -12.16
N TYR A 151 2.19 -14.46 -11.17
CA TYR A 151 0.75 -14.53 -11.40
C TYR A 151 0.13 -13.18 -11.02
N LYS A 152 -0.50 -12.50 -11.99
CA LYS A 152 -1.17 -11.22 -11.82
C LYS A 152 -2.65 -11.45 -11.54
N ILE A 153 -3.19 -10.76 -10.53
CA ILE A 153 -4.62 -10.69 -10.24
C ILE A 153 -5.01 -9.21 -10.28
N GLU A 154 -6.02 -8.89 -11.05
CA GLU A 154 -6.64 -7.57 -11.07
C GLU A 154 -7.93 -7.58 -10.26
N LEU A 155 -8.10 -6.57 -9.40
CA LEU A 155 -9.33 -6.38 -8.65
C LEU A 155 -10.22 -5.40 -9.44
N ASP A 156 -11.34 -5.88 -9.90
CA ASP A 156 -12.28 -5.17 -10.79
C ASP A 156 -13.36 -4.39 -10.03
N THR A 157 -13.28 -4.35 -8.72
CA THR A 157 -14.30 -3.73 -7.88
C THR A 157 -13.71 -2.76 -6.87
N CYS A 158 -14.02 -1.47 -7.03
CA CYS A 158 -13.62 -0.41 -6.13
C CYS A 158 -14.57 -0.30 -4.94
N GLN A 159 -14.07 -0.61 -3.73
CA GLN A 159 -14.86 -0.58 -2.49
C GLN A 159 -14.94 0.82 -1.85
N ARG A 160 -14.09 1.75 -2.22
CA ARG A 160 -13.92 3.04 -1.55
C ARG A 160 -14.69 4.17 -2.23
N LEU A 161 -14.59 4.24 -3.55
CA LEU A 161 -15.11 5.38 -4.30
C LEU A 161 -16.61 5.28 -4.56
N PRO A 162 -17.30 6.43 -4.61
CA PRO A 162 -18.67 6.53 -5.12
C PRO A 162 -18.75 6.14 -6.61
N HIS A 163 -19.95 5.78 -7.05
CA HIS A 163 -20.18 5.29 -8.41
C HIS A 163 -19.76 6.27 -9.52
N ASP A 164 -20.08 7.54 -9.35
CA ASP A 164 -19.75 8.61 -10.32
C ASP A 164 -18.26 8.94 -10.32
N SER A 165 -17.59 8.89 -9.15
CA SER A 165 -16.15 9.12 -9.06
C SER A 165 -15.34 8.03 -9.76
N VAL A 166 -15.79 6.77 -9.73
CA VAL A 166 -15.13 5.66 -10.43
C VAL A 166 -15.05 5.92 -11.92
N LYS A 167 -16.07 6.51 -12.53
CA LYS A 167 -16.07 6.85 -13.96
C LYS A 167 -14.95 7.82 -14.36
N LEU A 168 -14.61 8.76 -13.48
CA LEU A 168 -13.51 9.69 -13.72
C LEU A 168 -12.15 9.01 -13.50
N VAL A 169 -12.03 8.26 -12.41
CA VAL A 169 -10.78 7.58 -12.05
C VAL A 169 -10.43 6.50 -13.06
N GLN A 170 -11.42 5.88 -13.70
CA GLN A 170 -11.22 4.87 -14.75
C GLN A 170 -10.28 5.32 -15.87
N TYR A 171 -10.22 6.61 -16.18
CA TYR A 171 -9.32 7.14 -17.22
C TYR A 171 -7.81 7.01 -16.91
N PHE A 172 -7.46 6.71 -15.67
CA PHE A 172 -6.08 6.49 -15.24
C PHE A 172 -5.66 5.00 -15.27
N TYR A 173 -6.56 4.12 -15.71
CA TYR A 173 -6.34 2.67 -15.71
C TYR A 173 -6.63 2.08 -17.09
N ASP A 174 -5.83 1.13 -17.49
CA ASP A 174 -5.95 0.38 -18.74
C ASP A 174 -6.84 -0.88 -18.63
N PHE A 175 -7.35 -1.18 -17.43
CA PHE A 175 -8.30 -2.26 -17.18
C PHE A 175 -9.62 -1.71 -16.59
N PRO A 176 -10.78 -2.33 -16.91
CA PRO A 176 -12.06 -1.88 -16.39
C PRO A 176 -12.27 -2.29 -14.93
N PHE A 177 -12.84 -1.38 -14.14
CA PHE A 177 -13.34 -1.70 -12.81
C PHE A 177 -14.63 -0.91 -12.50
N ALA A 178 -15.43 -1.42 -11.55
CA ALA A 178 -16.70 -0.85 -11.19
C ALA A 178 -16.72 -0.42 -9.71
N ALA A 179 -17.58 0.54 -9.37
CA ALA A 179 -17.83 0.84 -7.97
C ALA A 179 -18.70 -0.27 -7.33
N ALA A 180 -18.36 -0.68 -6.11
CA ALA A 180 -19.24 -1.50 -5.29
C ALA A 180 -20.50 -0.71 -4.85
N ALA A 181 -20.34 0.60 -4.62
CA ALA A 181 -21.43 1.49 -4.26
C ALA A 181 -22.40 1.72 -5.43
N GLN A 182 -23.69 1.69 -5.12
CA GLN A 182 -24.73 2.01 -6.10
C GLN A 182 -24.78 3.52 -6.39
N PRO A 183 -25.33 3.93 -7.56
CA PRO A 183 -25.54 5.35 -7.85
C PRO A 183 -26.32 6.04 -6.73
N GLY A 184 -25.79 7.16 -6.23
CA GLY A 184 -26.41 7.93 -5.16
C GLY A 184 -26.31 7.35 -3.74
N GLU A 185 -25.65 6.20 -3.56
CA GLU A 185 -25.43 5.61 -2.22
C GLU A 185 -24.43 6.40 -1.37
N ARG A 186 -23.41 6.98 -2.04
CA ARG A 186 -22.37 7.78 -1.38
C ARG A 186 -22.32 9.17 -1.97
N TYR A 187 -22.54 10.16 -1.13
CA TYR A 187 -22.49 11.58 -1.51
C TYR A 187 -22.10 12.44 -0.31
N LEU A 188 -21.66 13.65 -0.57
CA LEU A 188 -21.42 14.66 0.45
C LEU A 188 -22.68 15.53 0.59
N LYS A 189 -23.15 15.72 1.81
CA LYS A 189 -24.27 16.61 2.09
C LYS A 189 -23.75 17.96 2.59
N SER A 190 -24.03 19.03 1.85
CA SER A 190 -23.74 20.38 2.29
C SER A 190 -24.61 20.76 3.49
N LYS A 191 -24.01 21.42 4.48
CA LYS A 191 -24.74 22.01 5.62
C LYS A 191 -25.13 23.47 5.37
N SER A 192 -24.58 24.10 4.33
CA SER A 192 -24.83 25.49 3.97
C SER A 192 -25.99 25.57 2.96
N SER A 193 -26.91 26.48 3.20
CA SER A 193 -28.01 26.80 2.28
C SER A 193 -27.73 28.06 1.43
N GLU A 194 -26.68 28.80 1.73
CA GLU A 194 -26.33 30.02 1.04
C GLU A 194 -25.41 29.73 -0.15
N LYS A 195 -25.79 30.23 -1.32
CA LYS A 195 -25.10 29.98 -2.60
C LYS A 195 -24.60 31.32 -3.17
N GLU A 196 -23.59 31.89 -2.54
CA GLU A 196 -23.13 33.24 -2.90
C GLU A 196 -22.11 33.26 -4.05
N ASP A 197 -21.24 32.25 -4.15
CA ASP A 197 -20.18 32.22 -5.17
C ASP A 197 -20.05 30.87 -5.93
N GLY A 198 -19.01 30.78 -6.75
CA GLY A 198 -18.72 29.58 -7.54
C GLY A 198 -18.38 28.34 -6.69
N LEU A 199 -17.70 28.57 -5.54
CA LEU A 199 -17.35 27.49 -4.62
C LEU A 199 -18.60 26.96 -3.90
N ASP A 200 -19.47 27.85 -3.44
CA ASP A 200 -20.73 27.44 -2.78
C ASP A 200 -21.63 26.66 -3.73
N ARG A 201 -21.68 27.06 -5.02
CA ARG A 201 -22.39 26.30 -6.05
C ARG A 201 -21.78 24.93 -6.30
N ALA A 202 -20.42 24.84 -6.30
CA ALA A 202 -19.73 23.57 -6.43
C ALA A 202 -20.00 22.65 -5.23
N PHE A 203 -19.92 23.16 -4.01
CA PHE A 203 -20.26 22.41 -2.80
C PHE A 203 -21.74 21.97 -2.78
N ALA A 204 -22.66 22.83 -3.20
CA ALA A 204 -24.07 22.47 -3.28
C ALA A 204 -24.35 21.37 -4.33
N SER A 205 -23.54 21.27 -5.37
CA SER A 205 -23.67 20.20 -6.37
C SER A 205 -23.32 18.82 -5.80
N LEU A 206 -22.47 18.75 -4.76
CA LEU A 206 -22.08 17.50 -4.10
C LEU A 206 -23.23 16.80 -3.37
N ASP A 207 -24.35 17.50 -3.14
CA ASP A 207 -25.60 16.88 -2.67
C ASP A 207 -26.23 15.95 -3.73
N LYS A 208 -25.85 16.06 -5.00
CA LYS A 208 -26.39 15.31 -6.13
C LYS A 208 -25.35 14.35 -6.75
N VAL A 209 -24.09 14.75 -6.73
CA VAL A 209 -22.97 14.01 -7.28
C VAL A 209 -21.82 14.00 -6.28
N SER A 210 -21.02 12.97 -6.27
CA SER A 210 -19.87 12.87 -5.37
C SER A 210 -18.61 13.59 -5.88
N THR A 211 -18.62 14.04 -7.12
CA THR A 211 -17.48 14.69 -7.76
C THR A 211 -17.91 15.92 -8.53
N THR A 212 -17.28 17.05 -8.24
CA THR A 212 -17.47 18.31 -8.96
C THR A 212 -16.13 18.83 -9.42
N ILE A 213 -16.03 19.22 -10.69
CA ILE A 213 -14.85 19.87 -11.25
C ILE A 213 -15.14 21.37 -11.36
N LEU A 214 -14.33 22.15 -10.67
CA LEU A 214 -14.35 23.62 -10.77
C LEU A 214 -13.24 24.07 -11.72
N SER A 215 -13.63 24.69 -12.85
CA SER A 215 -12.67 25.36 -13.73
C SER A 215 -12.54 26.82 -13.29
N ILE A 216 -11.32 27.23 -13.00
CA ILE A 216 -10.96 28.62 -12.68
C ILE A 216 -10.36 29.22 -13.95
N ALA A 217 -11.02 30.23 -14.50
CA ALA A 217 -10.54 31.00 -15.65
C ALA A 217 -9.55 32.08 -15.21
#